data_7784ff7f8c30ea4a8b8d93f36365425f
#
_entry.id   7784ff7f8c30ea4a8b8d93f36365425f
#
_cell.length_a   1.000
_cell.length_b   1.000
_cell.length_c   1.000
_cell.angle_alpha   90.00
_cell.angle_beta   90.00
_cell.angle_gamma   90.00
#
_symmetry.space_group_name_H-M   'P 1'
#
loop_
_entity.id
_entity.type
_entity.pdbx_description
1 polymer ?
#
loop_
_entity_poly.entity_id
_entity_poly.type
_entity_poly.pdbx_seq_one_letter_code
_entity_poly.pdbx_strand_id
1 'polypeptide(L)'
;PRYEVAQEARVMEELVPRLRALAMLAKSAGMGFNIDAEEADRLALSLDVIEATLQEPALRGWDGFGVVVQAYGQRAPLVIDCLHEMAERLDRKIMVRLVKGAYWDAEIKRAQVQGINGFPVFTHKVHTDISYISNARKLLGLTDRIYPQFATHNAHTVAAVLDIAAQMGRSGADYEFQRLHGMGETLHKIVLKAEGT
;
A
#
# COMPACT_ATOMS: atom_id res chain seq x y z
N PRO A 1 12.07 -15.94 -12.33
CA PRO A 1 10.90 -16.32 -13.15
C PRO A 1 10.17 -15.08 -13.62
N ARG A 2 9.37 -15.22 -14.67
CA ARG A 2 8.39 -14.20 -15.01
C ARG A 2 7.33 -14.13 -13.90
N TYR A 3 7.03 -12.94 -13.44
CA TYR A 3 6.05 -12.70 -12.41
C TYR A 3 4.63 -12.64 -13.03
N GLU A 4 4.09 -13.82 -13.30
CA GLU A 4 2.80 -14.03 -13.98
C GLU A 4 2.01 -15.14 -13.31
N VAL A 5 0.69 -15.02 -13.26
CA VAL A 5 -0.22 -16.04 -12.66
C VAL A 5 -0.02 -17.41 -13.30
N ALA A 6 0.24 -17.47 -14.61
CA ALA A 6 0.55 -18.72 -15.31
C ALA A 6 1.81 -19.43 -14.80
N GLN A 7 2.65 -18.76 -14.02
CA GLN A 7 3.88 -19.29 -13.42
C GLN A 7 3.85 -19.24 -11.87
N GLU A 8 2.70 -19.15 -11.30
CA GLU A 8 2.48 -19.01 -9.85
C GLU A 8 3.32 -19.98 -9.03
N ALA A 9 3.23 -21.29 -9.31
CA ALA A 9 3.99 -22.31 -8.58
C ALA A 9 5.50 -22.00 -8.55
N ARG A 10 6.08 -21.61 -9.68
CA ARG A 10 7.49 -21.25 -9.79
C ARG A 10 7.80 -19.93 -9.07
N VAL A 11 6.88 -18.95 -9.14
CA VAL A 11 7.03 -17.69 -8.40
C VAL A 11 7.05 -17.98 -6.90
N MET A 12 6.13 -18.76 -6.38
CA MET A 12 6.07 -19.12 -4.97
C MET A 12 7.36 -19.86 -4.53
N GLU A 13 7.83 -20.81 -5.32
CA GLU A 13 9.04 -21.59 -5.02
C GLU A 13 10.31 -20.74 -5.01
N GLU A 14 10.49 -19.84 -5.99
CA GLU A 14 11.74 -19.09 -6.17
C GLU A 14 11.73 -17.72 -5.45
N LEU A 15 10.59 -17.00 -5.42
CA LEU A 15 10.54 -15.64 -4.94
C LEU A 15 10.30 -15.57 -3.43
N VAL A 16 9.38 -16.37 -2.89
CA VAL A 16 9.04 -16.33 -1.46
C VAL A 16 10.26 -16.54 -0.56
N PRO A 17 11.15 -17.52 -0.79
CA PRO A 17 12.36 -17.66 0.03
C PRO A 17 13.30 -16.45 -0.04
N ARG A 18 13.42 -15.81 -1.20
CA ARG A 18 14.24 -14.60 -1.37
C ARG A 18 13.65 -13.42 -0.62
N LEU A 19 12.32 -13.24 -0.71
CA LEU A 19 11.61 -12.20 -0.02
C LEU A 19 11.69 -12.37 1.50
N ARG A 20 11.53 -13.61 2.00
CA ARG A 20 11.75 -13.95 3.42
C ARG A 20 13.15 -13.58 3.89
N ALA A 21 14.16 -13.93 3.13
CA ALA A 21 15.55 -13.61 3.49
C ALA A 21 15.77 -12.10 3.61
N LEU A 22 15.25 -11.29 2.67
CA LEU A 22 15.32 -9.83 2.72
C LEU A 22 14.53 -9.25 3.90
N ALA A 23 13.32 -9.75 4.14
CA ALA A 23 12.49 -9.30 5.28
C ALA A 23 13.16 -9.62 6.63
N MET A 24 13.76 -10.80 6.78
CA MET A 24 14.52 -11.16 7.98
C MET A 24 15.76 -10.27 8.17
N LEU A 25 16.45 -9.95 7.08
CA LEU A 25 17.59 -9.02 7.13
C LEU A 25 17.14 -7.62 7.57
N ALA A 26 16.07 -7.09 6.99
CA ALA A 26 15.49 -5.81 7.40
C ALA A 26 15.09 -5.81 8.87
N LYS A 27 14.39 -6.86 9.32
CA LYS A 27 14.05 -7.05 10.75
C LYS A 27 15.28 -7.03 11.65
N SER A 28 16.33 -7.77 11.28
CA SER A 28 17.56 -7.83 12.08
C SER A 28 18.30 -6.49 12.14
N ALA A 29 18.15 -5.66 11.12
CA ALA A 29 18.71 -4.32 11.03
C ALA A 29 17.82 -3.23 11.68
N GLY A 30 16.66 -3.59 12.23
CA GLY A 30 15.70 -2.63 12.78
C GLY A 30 15.09 -1.68 11.74
N MET A 31 15.02 -2.12 10.48
CA MET A 31 14.54 -1.31 9.35
C MET A 31 13.14 -1.77 8.92
N GLY A 32 12.34 -0.81 8.41
CA GLY A 32 11.12 -1.15 7.68
C GLY A 32 11.44 -1.76 6.30
N PHE A 33 10.50 -2.55 5.78
CA PHE A 33 10.62 -3.21 4.49
C PHE A 33 9.28 -3.18 3.75
N ASN A 34 9.21 -2.54 2.60
CA ASN A 34 7.97 -2.38 1.84
C ASN A 34 8.02 -3.14 0.51
N ILE A 35 6.88 -3.71 0.14
CA ILE A 35 6.61 -4.28 -1.18
C ILE A 35 5.84 -3.26 -1.99
N ASP A 36 6.41 -2.79 -3.09
CA ASP A 36 5.73 -1.87 -4.01
C ASP A 36 4.65 -2.60 -4.81
N ALA A 37 3.59 -1.85 -5.17
CA ALA A 37 2.55 -2.33 -6.06
C ALA A 37 2.97 -2.14 -7.52
N GLU A 38 2.64 -3.11 -8.33
CA GLU A 38 2.92 -3.16 -9.77
C GLU A 38 1.61 -3.10 -10.57
N GLU A 39 1.60 -3.64 -11.81
CA GLU A 39 0.43 -3.65 -12.67
C GLU A 39 -0.72 -4.48 -12.08
N ALA A 40 -1.94 -4.12 -12.46
CA ALA A 40 -3.17 -4.66 -11.87
C ALA A 40 -3.33 -6.19 -12.01
N ASP A 41 -2.78 -6.80 -13.05
CA ASP A 41 -2.81 -8.25 -13.26
C ASP A 41 -1.87 -9.03 -12.33
N ARG A 42 -0.90 -8.36 -11.69
CA ARG A 42 0.02 -8.96 -10.74
C ARG A 42 -0.49 -8.92 -9.29
N LEU A 43 -1.57 -8.19 -9.03
CA LEU A 43 -2.05 -7.91 -7.68
C LEU A 43 -2.37 -9.18 -6.89
N ALA A 44 -3.11 -10.12 -7.46
CA ALA A 44 -3.49 -11.35 -6.75
C ALA A 44 -2.25 -12.15 -6.35
N LEU A 45 -1.37 -12.44 -7.31
CA LEU A 45 -0.12 -13.15 -7.04
C LEU A 45 0.78 -12.41 -6.02
N SER A 46 0.74 -11.06 -6.03
CA SER A 46 1.47 -10.27 -5.02
C SER A 46 0.94 -10.49 -3.61
N LEU A 47 -0.38 -10.56 -3.44
CA LEU A 47 -1.00 -10.84 -2.14
C LEU A 47 -0.65 -12.24 -1.65
N ASP A 48 -0.64 -13.25 -2.53
CA ASP A 48 -0.26 -14.63 -2.19
C ASP A 48 1.21 -14.71 -1.75
N VAL A 49 2.12 -14.05 -2.46
CA VAL A 49 3.54 -13.96 -2.09
C VAL A 49 3.74 -13.23 -0.76
N ILE A 50 3.01 -12.14 -0.52
CA ILE A 50 3.04 -11.38 0.73
C ILE A 50 2.58 -12.26 1.88
N GLU A 51 1.42 -12.92 1.75
CA GLU A 51 0.89 -13.80 2.78
C GLU A 51 1.84 -14.94 3.10
N ALA A 52 2.33 -15.66 2.09
CA ALA A 52 3.30 -16.72 2.28
C ALA A 52 4.58 -16.24 2.98
N THR A 53 5.03 -15.03 2.67
CA THR A 53 6.18 -14.43 3.33
C THR A 53 5.90 -14.15 4.80
N LEU A 54 4.75 -13.55 5.11
CA LEU A 54 4.36 -13.16 6.47
C LEU A 54 4.04 -14.35 7.38
N GLN A 55 3.79 -15.54 6.82
CA GLN A 55 3.66 -16.79 7.58
C GLN A 55 4.99 -17.28 8.18
N GLU A 56 6.13 -16.71 7.78
CA GLU A 56 7.44 -17.07 8.33
C GLU A 56 7.51 -16.80 9.84
N PRO A 57 7.73 -17.84 10.68
CA PRO A 57 7.75 -17.67 12.14
C PRO A 57 8.79 -16.66 12.65
N ALA A 58 9.93 -16.55 11.96
CA ALA A 58 10.99 -15.61 12.30
C ALA A 58 10.57 -14.13 12.13
N LEU A 59 9.48 -13.86 11.40
CA LEU A 59 8.93 -12.51 11.22
C LEU A 59 7.84 -12.15 12.23
N ARG A 60 7.47 -13.05 13.14
CA ARG A 60 6.45 -12.75 14.17
C ARG A 60 6.86 -11.59 15.06
N GLY A 61 5.87 -10.77 15.46
CA GLY A 61 6.08 -9.62 16.33
C GLY A 61 6.91 -8.49 15.71
N TRP A 62 7.10 -8.51 14.40
CA TRP A 62 7.75 -7.42 13.68
C TRP A 62 6.73 -6.66 12.82
N ASP A 63 6.53 -5.38 13.15
CA ASP A 63 5.56 -4.49 12.51
C ASP A 63 6.17 -3.63 11.39
N GLY A 64 7.42 -3.92 11.01
CA GLY A 64 8.15 -3.19 9.96
C GLY A 64 7.89 -3.68 8.53
N PHE A 65 6.97 -4.64 8.32
CA PHE A 65 6.60 -5.09 6.98
C PHE A 65 5.48 -4.22 6.41
N GLY A 66 5.69 -3.71 5.22
CA GLY A 66 4.74 -2.83 4.55
C GLY A 66 4.41 -3.26 3.12
N VAL A 67 3.27 -2.80 2.65
CA VAL A 67 2.77 -3.01 1.28
C VAL A 67 2.21 -1.71 0.72
N VAL A 68 2.14 -1.62 -0.61
CA VAL A 68 1.57 -0.46 -1.30
C VAL A 68 0.21 -0.79 -1.86
N VAL A 69 -0.75 0.12 -1.69
CA VAL A 69 -2.09 0.08 -2.28
C VAL A 69 -2.27 1.28 -3.19
N GLN A 70 -2.68 1.02 -4.44
CA GLN A 70 -2.87 2.04 -5.47
C GLN A 70 -4.35 2.43 -5.56
N ALA A 71 -4.70 3.66 -5.17
CA ALA A 71 -6.07 4.15 -5.11
C ALA A 71 -6.76 4.27 -6.47
N TYR A 72 -6.00 4.35 -7.58
CA TYR A 72 -6.59 4.35 -8.93
C TYR A 72 -7.16 2.98 -9.32
N GLY A 73 -6.78 1.91 -8.62
CA GLY A 73 -7.31 0.56 -8.83
C GLY A 73 -8.71 0.43 -8.24
N GLN A 74 -9.66 -0.07 -9.03
CA GLN A 74 -11.04 -0.24 -8.57
C GLN A 74 -11.17 -1.25 -7.43
N ARG A 75 -10.18 -2.12 -7.24
CA ARG A 75 -10.12 -3.13 -6.16
C ARG A 75 -9.46 -2.62 -4.87
N ALA A 76 -8.96 -1.36 -4.83
CA ALA A 76 -8.21 -0.84 -3.69
C ALA A 76 -8.91 -1.03 -2.32
N PRO A 77 -10.22 -0.76 -2.18
CA PRO A 77 -10.91 -0.99 -0.91
C PRO A 77 -10.89 -2.45 -0.46
N LEU A 78 -11.05 -3.40 -1.41
CA LEU A 78 -11.02 -4.84 -1.14
C LEU A 78 -9.61 -5.34 -0.79
N VAL A 79 -8.58 -4.74 -1.40
CA VAL A 79 -7.18 -5.04 -1.05
C VAL A 79 -6.89 -4.64 0.40
N ILE A 80 -7.40 -3.49 0.84
CA ILE A 80 -7.27 -3.04 2.23
C ILE A 80 -7.96 -4.02 3.18
N ASP A 81 -9.17 -4.51 2.84
CA ASP A 81 -9.87 -5.53 3.64
C ASP A 81 -9.04 -6.81 3.73
N CYS A 82 -8.55 -7.31 2.61
CA CYS A 82 -7.70 -8.50 2.54
C CYS A 82 -6.44 -8.37 3.41
N LEU A 83 -5.78 -7.20 3.38
CA LEU A 83 -4.59 -6.93 4.20
C LEU A 83 -4.93 -6.86 5.69
N HIS A 84 -6.06 -6.28 6.06
CA HIS A 84 -6.53 -6.24 7.45
C HIS A 84 -6.84 -7.65 7.95
N GLU A 85 -7.62 -8.44 7.21
CA GLU A 85 -7.91 -9.84 7.55
C GLU A 85 -6.63 -10.70 7.65
N MET A 86 -5.67 -10.48 6.75
CA MET A 86 -4.36 -11.13 6.81
C MET A 86 -3.60 -10.74 8.09
N ALA A 87 -3.61 -9.46 8.46
CA ALA A 87 -2.97 -8.97 9.67
C ALA A 87 -3.61 -9.55 10.94
N GLU A 88 -4.94 -9.66 10.98
CA GLU A 88 -5.66 -10.33 12.07
C GLU A 88 -5.32 -11.82 12.16
N ARG A 89 -5.42 -12.56 11.05
CA ARG A 89 -5.14 -14.00 10.99
C ARG A 89 -3.71 -14.35 11.40
N LEU A 90 -2.74 -13.48 11.06
CA LEU A 90 -1.33 -13.68 11.35
C LEU A 90 -0.86 -12.97 12.64
N ASP A 91 -1.80 -12.38 13.39
CA ASP A 91 -1.57 -11.62 14.64
C ASP A 91 -0.40 -10.63 14.53
N ARG A 92 -0.53 -9.66 13.62
CA ARG A 92 0.48 -8.63 13.38
C ARG A 92 -0.10 -7.28 13.00
N LYS A 93 0.74 -6.27 12.90
CA LYS A 93 0.46 -5.01 12.24
C LYS A 93 1.17 -4.99 10.88
N ILE A 94 0.53 -4.41 9.86
CA ILE A 94 1.09 -4.23 8.51
C ILE A 94 1.09 -2.74 8.19
N MET A 95 2.21 -2.21 7.71
CA MET A 95 2.25 -0.86 7.15
C MET A 95 1.59 -0.85 5.78
N VAL A 96 0.68 0.10 5.51
CA VAL A 96 0.02 0.24 4.22
C VAL A 96 0.27 1.63 3.66
N ARG A 97 1.10 1.69 2.61
CA ARG A 97 1.35 2.91 1.86
C ARG A 97 0.27 3.12 0.81
N LEU A 98 -0.58 4.11 1.02
CA LEU A 98 -1.58 4.51 0.04
C LEU A 98 -0.97 5.50 -0.95
N VAL A 99 -1.01 5.15 -2.22
CA VAL A 99 -0.59 5.99 -3.35
C VAL A 99 -1.74 6.18 -4.33
N LYS A 100 -1.66 7.16 -5.24
CA LYS A 100 -2.67 7.29 -6.31
C LYS A 100 -2.54 6.19 -7.35
N GLY A 101 -1.35 5.91 -7.83
CA GLY A 101 -1.01 4.88 -8.80
C GLY A 101 0.00 5.37 -9.82
N ALA A 102 0.85 4.47 -10.32
CA ALA A 102 2.00 4.82 -11.15
C ALA A 102 1.89 4.37 -12.62
N TYR A 103 0.97 3.46 -12.96
CA TYR A 103 0.94 2.78 -14.26
C TYR A 103 -0.30 3.08 -15.10
N TRP A 104 -0.94 4.24 -14.90
CA TRP A 104 -2.23 4.55 -15.50
C TRP A 104 -2.23 4.38 -17.04
N ASP A 105 -1.25 4.98 -17.73
CA ASP A 105 -1.16 4.91 -19.20
C ASP A 105 -0.98 3.47 -19.70
N ALA A 106 -0.14 2.70 -19.01
CA ALA A 106 0.11 1.29 -19.35
C ALA A 106 -1.14 0.43 -19.14
N GLU A 107 -1.87 0.62 -18.04
CA GLU A 107 -3.10 -0.12 -17.73
C GLU A 107 -4.20 0.19 -18.74
N ILE A 108 -4.41 1.45 -19.09
CA ILE A 108 -5.39 1.85 -20.12
C ILE A 108 -5.00 1.26 -21.48
N LYS A 109 -3.75 1.43 -21.88
CA LYS A 109 -3.27 0.93 -23.18
C LYS A 109 -3.37 -0.58 -23.28
N ARG A 110 -2.99 -1.29 -22.23
CA ARG A 110 -3.08 -2.76 -22.17
C ARG A 110 -4.52 -3.24 -22.30
N ALA A 111 -5.45 -2.64 -21.56
CA ALA A 111 -6.87 -2.97 -21.65
C ALA A 111 -7.43 -2.77 -23.08
N GLN A 112 -7.06 -1.67 -23.72
CA GLN A 112 -7.44 -1.39 -25.11
C GLN A 112 -6.88 -2.41 -26.11
N VAL A 113 -5.58 -2.74 -25.99
CA VAL A 113 -4.91 -3.71 -26.88
C VAL A 113 -5.50 -5.11 -26.72
N GLN A 114 -5.83 -5.51 -25.50
CA GLN A 114 -6.43 -6.81 -25.21
C GLN A 114 -7.93 -6.87 -25.46
N GLY A 115 -8.58 -5.75 -25.78
CA GLY A 115 -10.02 -5.69 -26.05
C GLY A 115 -10.88 -6.12 -24.86
N ILE A 116 -10.41 -5.94 -23.63
CA ILE A 116 -11.19 -6.28 -22.43
C ILE A 116 -12.28 -5.25 -22.16
N ASN A 117 -13.42 -5.73 -21.66
CA ASN A 117 -14.54 -4.85 -21.30
C ASN A 117 -14.23 -4.13 -19.98
N GLY A 118 -13.97 -2.83 -20.07
CA GLY A 118 -13.66 -1.99 -18.92
C GLY A 118 -12.15 -1.87 -18.65
N PHE A 119 -11.82 -1.22 -17.55
CA PHE A 119 -10.45 -0.92 -17.17
C PHE A 119 -10.22 -1.33 -15.69
N PRO A 120 -9.05 -1.84 -15.33
CA PRO A 120 -8.76 -2.18 -13.92
C PRO A 120 -8.57 -0.94 -13.05
N VAL A 121 -8.38 0.23 -13.66
CA VAL A 121 -8.16 1.51 -13.02
C VAL A 121 -9.24 2.52 -13.37
N PHE A 122 -9.44 3.54 -12.57
CA PHE A 122 -10.34 4.64 -12.90
C PHE A 122 -9.83 5.42 -14.11
N THR A 123 -10.73 5.73 -15.04
CA THR A 123 -10.39 6.43 -16.29
C THR A 123 -10.33 7.96 -16.13
N HIS A 124 -10.92 8.50 -15.07
CA HIS A 124 -10.88 9.92 -14.74
C HIS A 124 -10.12 10.17 -13.45
N LYS A 125 -9.19 11.13 -13.47
CA LYS A 125 -8.36 11.48 -12.33
C LYS A 125 -9.17 11.82 -11.07
N VAL A 126 -10.30 12.49 -11.22
CA VAL A 126 -11.17 12.86 -10.07
C VAL A 126 -11.66 11.64 -9.32
N HIS A 127 -11.94 10.51 -10.00
CA HIS A 127 -12.35 9.28 -9.32
C HIS A 127 -11.19 8.68 -8.50
N THR A 128 -9.96 8.79 -8.99
CA THR A 128 -8.77 8.39 -8.21
C THR A 128 -8.60 9.28 -6.97
N ASP A 129 -8.82 10.59 -7.11
CA ASP A 129 -8.72 11.52 -5.98
C ASP A 129 -9.76 11.21 -4.88
N ILE A 130 -11.02 10.93 -5.28
CA ILE A 130 -12.09 10.51 -4.36
C ILE A 130 -11.77 9.15 -3.74
N SER A 131 -11.33 8.19 -4.54
CA SER A 131 -10.91 6.86 -4.07
C SER A 131 -9.78 6.96 -3.04
N TYR A 132 -8.78 7.81 -3.28
CA TYR A 132 -7.69 8.02 -2.33
C TYR A 132 -8.22 8.50 -0.98
N ILE A 133 -9.08 9.52 -0.96
CA ILE A 133 -9.65 10.07 0.28
C ILE A 133 -10.53 9.02 0.99
N SER A 134 -11.35 8.29 0.24
CA SER A 134 -12.18 7.21 0.79
C SER A 134 -11.35 6.09 1.42
N ASN A 135 -10.29 5.64 0.73
CA ASN A 135 -9.38 4.62 1.25
C ASN A 135 -8.54 5.14 2.42
N ALA A 136 -8.17 6.43 2.44
CA ALA A 136 -7.50 7.04 3.59
C ALA A 136 -8.39 6.98 4.84
N ARG A 137 -9.68 7.34 4.72
CA ARG A 137 -10.66 7.20 5.82
C ARG A 137 -10.77 5.75 6.29
N LYS A 138 -10.81 4.79 5.36
CA LYS A 138 -10.86 3.36 5.68
C LYS A 138 -9.63 2.93 6.47
N LEU A 139 -8.43 3.25 6.00
CA LEU A 139 -7.15 2.92 6.67
C LEU A 139 -7.06 3.52 8.08
N LEU A 140 -7.49 4.77 8.26
CA LEU A 140 -7.53 5.42 9.58
C LEU A 140 -8.51 4.74 10.54
N GLY A 141 -9.50 4.01 10.04
CA GLY A 141 -10.40 3.19 10.85
C GLY A 141 -9.82 1.85 11.29
N LEU A 142 -8.71 1.40 10.70
CA LEU A 142 -8.12 0.06 10.88
C LEU A 142 -6.76 0.10 11.59
N THR A 143 -6.49 1.14 12.40
CA THR A 143 -5.17 1.36 13.02
C THR A 143 -4.80 0.36 14.12
N ASP A 144 -5.71 -0.50 14.49
CA ASP A 144 -5.46 -1.66 15.35
C ASP A 144 -4.49 -2.67 14.69
N ARG A 145 -4.66 -2.90 13.37
CA ARG A 145 -3.87 -3.89 12.60
C ARG A 145 -3.12 -3.28 11.41
N ILE A 146 -3.43 -2.06 11.04
CA ILE A 146 -2.79 -1.34 9.91
C ILE A 146 -2.07 -0.10 10.44
N TYR A 147 -0.88 0.18 9.91
CA TYR A 147 -0.22 1.47 10.06
C TYR A 147 -0.29 2.22 8.73
N PRO A 148 -1.17 3.22 8.59
CA PRO A 148 -1.34 3.97 7.36
C PRO A 148 -0.13 4.86 7.04
N GLN A 149 0.30 4.83 5.78
CA GLN A 149 1.35 5.69 5.24
C GLN A 149 0.78 6.44 4.01
N PHE A 150 0.54 7.74 4.13
CA PHE A 150 -0.10 8.54 3.09
C PHE A 150 0.95 9.20 2.18
N ALA A 151 1.20 8.58 1.02
CA ALA A 151 2.16 9.10 0.05
C ALA A 151 1.47 10.08 -0.91
N THR A 152 1.77 11.37 -0.76
CA THR A 152 1.18 12.42 -1.60
C THR A 152 2.01 13.71 -1.56
N HIS A 153 1.95 14.49 -2.65
CA HIS A 153 2.53 15.84 -2.75
C HIS A 153 1.43 16.90 -2.97
N ASN A 154 0.16 16.49 -2.86
CA ASN A 154 -0.99 17.36 -3.12
C ASN A 154 -1.53 17.93 -1.81
N ALA A 155 -1.51 19.26 -1.66
CA ALA A 155 -1.91 19.94 -0.44
C ALA A 155 -3.39 19.68 -0.06
N HIS A 156 -4.30 19.60 -1.04
CA HIS A 156 -5.70 19.28 -0.78
C HIS A 156 -5.85 17.86 -0.21
N THR A 157 -5.11 16.89 -0.76
CA THR A 157 -5.12 15.51 -0.26
C THR A 157 -4.57 15.44 1.17
N VAL A 158 -3.47 16.16 1.45
CA VAL A 158 -2.90 16.24 2.81
C VAL A 158 -3.93 16.84 3.78
N ALA A 159 -4.54 17.98 3.44
CA ALA A 159 -5.55 18.64 4.28
C ALA A 159 -6.75 17.71 4.55
N ALA A 160 -7.24 17.00 3.53
CA ALA A 160 -8.34 16.06 3.68
C ALA A 160 -7.99 14.89 4.62
N VAL A 161 -6.77 14.33 4.53
CA VAL A 161 -6.33 13.27 5.43
C VAL A 161 -6.20 13.77 6.86
N LEU A 162 -5.63 14.96 7.08
CA LEU A 162 -5.53 15.57 8.41
C LEU A 162 -6.90 15.83 9.05
N ASP A 163 -7.84 16.36 8.27
CA ASP A 163 -9.21 16.60 8.74
C ASP A 163 -9.91 15.28 9.14
N ILE A 164 -9.78 14.24 8.31
CA ILE A 164 -10.33 12.91 8.62
C ILE A 164 -9.67 12.32 9.87
N ALA A 165 -8.36 12.42 9.99
CA ALA A 165 -7.63 11.91 11.15
C ALA A 165 -8.10 12.61 12.45
N ALA A 166 -8.25 13.92 12.41
CA ALA A 166 -8.78 14.69 13.54
C ALA A 166 -10.21 14.28 13.91
N GLN A 167 -11.12 14.13 12.91
CA GLN A 167 -12.48 13.66 13.14
C GLN A 167 -12.54 12.26 13.77
N MET A 168 -11.57 11.40 13.48
CA MET A 168 -11.49 10.04 14.00
C MET A 168 -10.63 9.93 15.27
N GLY A 169 -10.13 11.04 15.80
CA GLY A 169 -9.28 11.08 17.01
C GLY A 169 -7.92 10.41 16.81
N ARG A 170 -7.38 10.43 15.58
CA ARG A 170 -6.05 9.89 15.26
C ARG A 170 -4.99 10.97 15.40
N SER A 171 -3.80 10.56 15.82
CA SER A 171 -2.63 11.41 16.01
C SER A 171 -1.47 10.97 15.12
N GLY A 172 -0.38 11.73 15.11
CA GLY A 172 0.84 11.37 14.38
C GLY A 172 1.51 10.07 14.81
N ALA A 173 1.07 9.46 15.91
CA ALA A 173 1.51 8.12 16.31
C ALA A 173 0.79 7.00 15.53
N ASP A 174 -0.38 7.29 14.96
CA ASP A 174 -1.25 6.29 14.31
C ASP A 174 -0.97 6.16 12.81
N TYR A 175 -0.36 7.16 12.18
CA TYR A 175 -0.09 7.22 10.74
C TYR A 175 1.08 8.16 10.42
N GLU A 176 1.53 8.15 9.17
CA GLU A 176 2.54 9.08 8.67
C GLU A 176 2.25 9.57 7.26
N PHE A 177 2.84 10.73 6.90
CA PHE A 177 2.90 11.18 5.51
C PHE A 177 4.25 10.81 4.89
N GLN A 178 4.21 10.44 3.61
CA GLN A 178 5.40 10.13 2.83
C GLN A 178 5.49 11.01 1.58
N ARG A 179 6.72 11.33 1.19
CA ARG A 179 7.03 12.08 -0.03
C ARG A 179 8.25 11.50 -0.74
N LEU A 180 8.34 11.73 -2.03
CA LEU A 180 9.57 11.52 -2.77
C LEU A 180 10.61 12.57 -2.38
N HIS A 181 11.88 12.20 -2.35
CA HIS A 181 12.97 13.13 -2.10
C HIS A 181 12.93 14.29 -3.10
N GLY A 182 13.07 15.51 -2.63
CA GLY A 182 13.02 16.73 -3.45
C GLY A 182 11.62 17.21 -3.84
N MET A 183 10.54 16.46 -3.53
CA MET A 183 9.16 16.86 -3.87
C MET A 183 8.38 17.29 -2.62
N GLY A 184 7.59 18.37 -2.76
CA GLY A 184 6.66 18.82 -1.71
C GLY A 184 7.32 19.22 -0.38
N GLU A 185 8.58 19.60 -0.36
CA GLU A 185 9.35 19.84 0.87
C GLU A 185 8.71 20.86 1.80
N THR A 186 8.27 21.99 1.25
CA THR A 186 7.65 23.04 2.07
C THR A 186 6.35 22.56 2.71
N LEU A 187 5.50 21.85 1.94
CA LEU A 187 4.24 21.28 2.43
C LEU A 187 4.51 20.33 3.60
N HIS A 188 5.40 19.34 3.40
CA HIS A 188 5.68 18.34 4.42
C HIS A 188 6.41 18.91 5.64
N LYS A 189 7.29 19.94 5.48
CA LYS A 189 7.87 20.66 6.63
C LYS A 189 6.83 21.37 7.48
N ILE A 190 5.79 21.94 6.85
CA ILE A 190 4.68 22.60 7.56
C ILE A 190 3.87 21.53 8.33
N VAL A 191 3.52 20.42 7.69
CA VAL A 191 2.77 19.33 8.32
C VAL A 191 3.54 18.74 9.50
N LEU A 192 4.80 18.38 9.30
CA LEU A 192 5.66 17.85 10.37
C LEU A 192 5.75 18.79 11.58
N LYS A 193 5.87 20.12 11.33
CA LYS A 193 5.92 21.13 12.40
C LYS A 193 4.60 21.26 13.16
N ALA A 194 3.46 21.14 12.45
CA ALA A 194 2.14 21.33 13.03
C ALA A 194 1.62 20.07 13.75
N GLU A 195 1.81 18.90 13.15
CA GLU A 195 1.15 17.65 13.53
C GLU A 195 2.12 16.57 14.05
N GLY A 196 3.42 16.75 13.85
CA GLY A 196 4.45 15.77 14.25
C GLY A 196 4.51 14.50 13.39
N THR A 197 3.89 14.50 12.19
CA THR A 197 3.77 13.35 11.29
C THR A 197 4.09 13.70 9.83
#